data_20ea5992ba7cf0a87cec0269d40c9bea
#
_entry.id   20ea5992ba7cf0a87cec0269d40c9bea
#
_cell.length_a   1.000
_cell.length_b   1.000
_cell.length_c   1.000
_cell.angle_alpha   90.00
_cell.angle_beta   90.00
_cell.angle_gamma   90.00
#
_symmetry.space_group_name_H-M   'P 1'
#
loop_
_entity.id
_entity.type
_entity.pdbx_description
1 polymer ?
#
loop_
_entity_poly.entity_id
_entity_poly.type
_entity_poly.pdbx_seq_one_letter_code
_entity_poly.pdbx_strand_id
1 'polypeptide(L)'
;MSQPTLEQFQADALAFLEANAPRKEAEKKFVWGEGADKVTMFEEKDRQSEKLDVAEACAWRQKKFDAGFGYTFGSEQYGGRGLPVAYSRAYEALEAKYEIPNQSCFTIGLGMVAPTIVDHGSDIARDLYVRKMYRGDIVGCQLFSEPGAGSDLANLSTKAERDGDEWIITGQKVWTSGAHYSDIGEIIARTDFDMPKHKGLTGFIVDMRAPGVEIRPLRQMTGGASFNEVFFTEVRVRDDHRLGDINNGWNVALTTLMNERAAIGAGGGGGGMFTRVIEMVKFYGLNNDPVVRDELAKIIIHNRVASFNNQRAMDKIKSGQMPGPEMSIAKLAGTANMMRLGDFVSMVLGPKLIADSGEWGTYAWNQLILGTPGGRIAGGSDEIMRNIVAERVLGMPKDPGIDSKSAFNDLKK
;
A
#
# COMPACT_ATOMS: atom_id res chain seq x y z
N MET A 1 -0.02 -33.01 13.16
CA MET A 1 -1.43 -32.93 13.62
C MET A 1 -2.32 -32.74 12.40
N SER A 2 -3.54 -33.27 12.36
CA SER A 2 -4.48 -33.04 11.26
C SER A 2 -4.84 -31.53 11.21
N GLN A 3 -4.98 -30.98 10.02
CA GLN A 3 -5.42 -29.56 9.88
C GLN A 3 -6.84 -29.43 10.49
N PRO A 4 -7.12 -28.34 11.24
CA PRO A 4 -8.45 -28.10 11.78
C PRO A 4 -9.46 -27.89 10.64
N THR A 5 -10.71 -28.25 10.86
CA THR A 5 -11.77 -27.83 9.93
C THR A 5 -11.93 -26.31 9.98
N LEU A 6 -12.50 -25.69 8.92
CA LEU A 6 -12.72 -24.27 8.90
C LEU A 6 -13.64 -23.80 10.03
N GLU A 7 -14.67 -24.60 10.38
CA GLU A 7 -15.58 -24.34 11.49
C GLU A 7 -14.86 -24.32 12.83
N GLN A 8 -13.98 -25.31 13.08
CA GLN A 8 -13.19 -25.35 14.30
C GLN A 8 -12.24 -24.17 14.40
N PHE A 9 -11.55 -23.84 13.30
CA PHE A 9 -10.69 -22.65 13.23
C PHE A 9 -11.45 -21.35 13.52
N GLN A 10 -12.68 -21.20 12.98
CA GLN A 10 -13.51 -20.01 13.22
C GLN A 10 -13.97 -19.94 14.69
N ALA A 11 -14.29 -21.08 15.32
CA ALA A 11 -14.63 -21.12 16.73
C ALA A 11 -13.44 -20.70 17.62
N ASP A 12 -12.24 -21.23 17.34
CA ASP A 12 -11.01 -20.88 18.06
C ASP A 12 -10.66 -19.40 17.87
N ALA A 13 -10.79 -18.87 16.63
CA ALA A 13 -10.58 -17.46 16.31
C ALA A 13 -11.57 -16.55 17.05
N LEU A 14 -12.84 -16.93 17.12
CA LEU A 14 -13.86 -16.20 17.84
C LEU A 14 -13.55 -16.14 19.33
N ALA A 15 -13.21 -17.27 19.94
CA ALA A 15 -12.84 -17.33 21.36
C ALA A 15 -11.61 -16.47 21.67
N PHE A 16 -10.59 -16.47 20.77
CA PHE A 16 -9.43 -15.59 20.89
C PHE A 16 -9.84 -14.11 20.85
N LEU A 17 -10.67 -13.71 19.88
CA LEU A 17 -11.09 -12.33 19.70
C LEU A 17 -11.92 -11.84 20.88
N GLU A 18 -12.88 -12.64 21.36
CA GLU A 18 -13.71 -12.30 22.53
C GLU A 18 -12.90 -12.13 23.83
N ALA A 19 -11.83 -12.89 23.98
CA ALA A 19 -10.94 -12.79 25.13
C ALA A 19 -9.97 -11.60 25.07
N ASN A 20 -9.70 -11.02 23.88
CA ASN A 20 -8.59 -10.09 23.68
C ASN A 20 -8.97 -8.72 23.12
N ALA A 21 -10.17 -8.54 22.58
CA ALA A 21 -10.61 -7.28 22.01
C ALA A 21 -12.10 -7.03 22.26
N PRO A 22 -12.52 -5.79 22.53
CA PRO A 22 -13.94 -5.46 22.66
C PRO A 22 -14.62 -5.61 21.29
N ARG A 23 -15.86 -6.07 21.32
CA ARG A 23 -16.68 -6.13 20.11
C ARG A 23 -17.07 -4.73 19.68
N LYS A 24 -16.96 -4.41 18.40
CA LYS A 24 -17.47 -3.14 17.87
C LYS A 24 -18.96 -3.02 18.17
N GLU A 25 -19.38 -1.85 18.59
CA GLU A 25 -20.80 -1.54 18.60
C GLU A 25 -21.39 -1.68 17.19
N ALA A 26 -22.66 -2.03 17.11
CA ALA A 26 -23.35 -2.05 15.82
C ALA A 26 -23.19 -0.69 15.13
N GLU A 27 -22.80 -0.71 13.83
CA GLU A 27 -22.67 0.53 13.07
C GLU A 27 -23.98 1.33 13.16
N LYS A 28 -23.90 2.47 13.86
CA LYS A 28 -24.99 3.44 13.84
C LYS A 28 -25.12 3.97 12.41
N LYS A 29 -26.37 4.11 11.95
CA LYS A 29 -26.62 4.76 10.67
C LYS A 29 -25.95 6.13 10.69
N PHE A 30 -25.14 6.42 9.67
CA PHE A 30 -24.51 7.72 9.54
C PHE A 30 -25.58 8.83 9.53
N VAL A 31 -25.41 9.81 10.39
CA VAL A 31 -26.24 11.01 10.47
C VAL A 31 -25.35 12.21 10.28
N TRP A 32 -25.72 13.11 9.38
CA TRP A 32 -25.01 14.36 9.15
C TRP A 32 -25.06 15.23 10.41
N GLY A 33 -23.91 15.74 10.85
CA GLY A 33 -23.81 16.54 12.06
C GLY A 33 -23.43 15.75 13.32
N GLU A 34 -23.32 14.42 13.24
CA GLU A 34 -22.96 13.57 14.39
C GLU A 34 -21.60 12.89 14.19
N GLY A 35 -20.84 12.77 15.30
CA GLY A 35 -19.55 12.10 15.31
C GLY A 35 -18.43 12.92 14.65
N ALA A 36 -17.35 12.22 14.25
CA ALA A 36 -16.24 12.86 13.57
C ALA A 36 -16.59 13.20 12.11
N ASP A 37 -16.30 14.42 11.71
CA ASP A 37 -16.55 14.90 10.34
C ASP A 37 -15.39 14.71 9.39
N LYS A 38 -14.20 14.36 9.90
CA LYS A 38 -12.96 14.26 9.14
C LYS A 38 -13.07 13.25 7.99
N VAL A 39 -12.68 13.69 6.80
CA VAL A 39 -12.62 12.89 5.57
C VAL A 39 -11.23 13.01 4.97
N THR A 40 -10.44 11.96 5.06
CA THR A 40 -9.04 11.98 4.59
C THR A 40 -8.69 10.67 3.91
N MET A 41 -7.73 10.71 2.99
CA MET A 41 -7.09 9.52 2.42
C MET A 41 -5.97 8.99 3.32
N PHE A 42 -5.30 9.87 4.04
CA PHE A 42 -4.20 9.56 4.95
C PHE A 42 -4.52 10.20 6.30
N GLU A 43 -4.54 9.41 7.34
CA GLU A 43 -4.73 9.93 8.69
C GLU A 43 -3.45 10.65 9.11
N GLU A 44 -3.57 11.95 9.36
CA GLU A 44 -2.46 12.76 9.83
C GLU A 44 -2.43 12.74 11.35
N LYS A 45 -1.31 12.28 11.90
CA LYS A 45 -1.02 12.25 13.33
C LYS A 45 0.32 12.91 13.61
N ASP A 46 0.49 13.46 14.79
CA ASP A 46 1.80 13.84 15.26
C ASP A 46 2.68 12.59 15.49
N ARG A 47 3.98 12.76 15.41
CA ARG A 47 4.95 11.66 15.49
C ARG A 47 4.90 10.86 16.80
N GLN A 48 4.47 11.48 17.90
CA GLN A 48 4.38 10.80 19.17
C GLN A 48 3.14 9.88 19.21
N SER A 49 2.00 10.39 18.78
CA SER A 49 0.76 9.61 18.63
C SER A 49 0.95 8.46 17.63
N GLU A 50 1.59 8.71 16.50
CA GLU A 50 1.90 7.67 15.51
C GLU A 50 2.79 6.56 16.09
N LYS A 51 3.80 6.92 16.90
CA LYS A 51 4.66 5.95 17.56
C LYS A 51 3.91 5.06 18.55
N LEU A 52 2.94 5.61 19.27
CA LEU A 52 2.07 4.85 20.18
C LEU A 52 1.18 3.89 19.38
N ASP A 53 0.55 4.36 18.30
CA ASP A 53 -0.26 3.52 17.42
C ASP A 53 0.53 2.34 16.85
N VAL A 54 1.76 2.58 16.41
CA VAL A 54 2.65 1.52 15.90
C VAL A 54 2.97 0.51 17.01
N ALA A 55 3.26 0.96 18.22
CA ALA A 55 3.52 0.08 19.35
C ALA A 55 2.31 -0.79 19.71
N GLU A 56 1.11 -0.21 19.73
CA GLU A 56 -0.14 -0.94 19.98
C GLU A 56 -0.42 -1.94 18.84
N ALA A 57 -0.20 -1.54 17.58
CA ALA A 57 -0.32 -2.41 16.42
C ALA A 57 0.62 -3.62 16.51
N CYS A 58 1.88 -3.39 16.89
CA CYS A 58 2.87 -4.44 17.10
C CYS A 58 2.43 -5.41 18.23
N ALA A 59 1.99 -4.88 19.36
CA ALA A 59 1.53 -5.69 20.49
C ALA A 59 0.32 -6.58 20.11
N TRP A 60 -0.65 -6.01 19.38
CA TRP A 60 -1.78 -6.79 18.86
C TRP A 60 -1.33 -7.89 17.90
N ARG A 61 -0.42 -7.53 16.98
CA ARG A 61 0.06 -8.49 15.99
C ARG A 61 0.85 -9.62 16.61
N GLN A 62 1.69 -9.35 17.61
CA GLN A 62 2.41 -10.37 18.38
C GLN A 62 1.42 -11.32 19.05
N LYS A 63 0.42 -10.79 19.73
CA LYS A 63 -0.61 -11.56 20.41
C LYS A 63 -1.35 -12.50 19.45
N LYS A 64 -1.80 -11.99 18.29
CA LYS A 64 -2.50 -12.82 17.32
C LYS A 64 -1.60 -13.82 16.60
N PHE A 65 -0.32 -13.49 16.38
CA PHE A 65 0.63 -14.42 15.81
C PHE A 65 0.93 -15.58 16.76
N ASP A 66 1.19 -15.28 18.04
CA ASP A 66 1.49 -16.26 19.07
C ASP A 66 0.27 -17.20 19.33
N ALA A 67 -0.94 -16.72 19.09
CA ALA A 67 -2.17 -17.53 19.09
C ALA A 67 -2.40 -18.31 17.77
N GLY A 68 -1.51 -18.19 16.77
CA GLY A 68 -1.60 -18.92 15.50
C GLY A 68 -2.50 -18.27 14.43
N PHE A 69 -2.92 -17.01 14.60
CA PHE A 69 -3.78 -16.29 13.66
C PHE A 69 -3.04 -15.23 12.82
N GLY A 70 -1.76 -14.95 13.14
CA GLY A 70 -1.00 -13.88 12.48
C GLY A 70 -0.43 -14.26 11.11
N TYR A 71 -0.17 -15.56 10.84
CA TYR A 71 0.41 -16.04 9.58
C TYR A 71 -0.14 -17.43 9.23
N THR A 72 -1.44 -17.53 9.04
CA THR A 72 -2.16 -18.79 8.88
C THR A 72 -1.75 -19.56 7.62
N PHE A 73 -1.50 -18.87 6.51
CA PHE A 73 -1.18 -19.48 5.20
C PHE A 73 0.31 -19.73 4.97
N GLY A 74 1.17 -19.16 5.79
CA GLY A 74 2.62 -19.22 5.62
C GLY A 74 3.24 -20.54 6.04
N SER A 75 4.50 -20.73 5.66
CA SER A 75 5.29 -21.91 6.03
C SER A 75 5.45 -22.02 7.55
N GLU A 76 5.37 -23.25 8.07
CA GLU A 76 5.61 -23.56 9.47
C GLU A 76 7.03 -23.19 9.91
N GLN A 77 8.01 -23.25 9.01
CA GLN A 77 9.39 -22.82 9.24
C GLN A 77 9.46 -21.38 9.78
N TYR A 78 8.59 -20.49 9.28
CA TYR A 78 8.55 -19.08 9.68
C TYR A 78 7.41 -18.76 10.66
N GLY A 79 6.85 -19.79 11.30
CA GLY A 79 5.76 -19.67 12.27
C GLY A 79 4.38 -19.53 11.66
N GLY A 80 4.23 -19.85 10.37
CA GLY A 80 2.95 -20.03 9.72
C GLY A 80 2.29 -21.36 10.11
N ARG A 81 1.09 -21.61 9.57
CA ARG A 81 0.35 -22.87 9.83
C ARG A 81 0.12 -23.69 8.55
N GLY A 82 0.61 -23.26 7.40
CA GLY A 82 0.42 -23.93 6.11
C GLY A 82 -1.05 -24.12 5.70
N LEU A 83 -1.96 -23.31 6.24
CA LEU A 83 -3.40 -23.43 5.97
C LEU A 83 -3.77 -22.73 4.66
N PRO A 84 -4.82 -23.17 3.97
CA PRO A 84 -5.35 -22.46 2.81
C PRO A 84 -5.70 -20.99 3.12
N VAL A 85 -5.55 -20.09 2.15
CA VAL A 85 -5.83 -18.63 2.29
C VAL A 85 -7.27 -18.37 2.77
N ALA A 86 -8.19 -19.29 2.55
CA ALA A 86 -9.56 -19.19 3.06
C ALA A 86 -9.62 -19.02 4.60
N TYR A 87 -8.66 -19.58 5.33
CA TYR A 87 -8.56 -19.44 6.79
C TYR A 87 -8.15 -18.03 7.20
N SER A 88 -7.21 -17.40 6.49
CA SER A 88 -6.86 -16.00 6.71
C SER A 88 -8.06 -15.08 6.50
N ARG A 89 -8.78 -15.27 5.39
CA ARG A 89 -9.98 -14.48 5.09
C ARG A 89 -11.09 -14.68 6.13
N ALA A 90 -11.26 -15.90 6.63
CA ALA A 90 -12.23 -16.18 7.69
C ALA A 90 -11.87 -15.46 8.99
N TYR A 91 -10.59 -15.47 9.38
CA TYR A 91 -10.09 -14.72 10.53
C TYR A 91 -10.30 -13.20 10.35
N GLU A 92 -9.90 -12.64 9.21
CA GLU A 92 -10.04 -11.23 8.89
C GLU A 92 -11.51 -10.76 8.96
N ALA A 93 -12.43 -11.59 8.45
CA ALA A 93 -13.87 -11.32 8.51
C ALA A 93 -14.43 -11.33 9.93
N LEU A 94 -13.85 -12.13 10.83
CA LEU A 94 -14.18 -12.12 12.26
C LEU A 94 -13.54 -10.92 12.96
N GLU A 95 -12.24 -10.68 12.78
CA GLU A 95 -11.47 -9.60 13.37
C GLU A 95 -12.08 -8.23 13.05
N ALA A 96 -12.62 -8.04 11.84
CA ALA A 96 -13.28 -6.79 11.42
C ALA A 96 -14.46 -6.38 12.32
N LYS A 97 -15.02 -7.31 13.13
CA LYS A 97 -16.12 -7.07 14.06
C LYS A 97 -15.66 -6.60 15.46
N TYR A 98 -14.36 -6.50 15.68
CA TYR A 98 -13.76 -6.15 16.96
C TYR A 98 -12.96 -4.85 16.85
N GLU A 99 -12.87 -4.12 17.96
CA GLU A 99 -12.02 -2.94 18.06
C GLU A 99 -10.57 -3.39 18.28
N ILE A 100 -9.76 -3.23 17.27
CA ILE A 100 -8.35 -3.57 17.30
C ILE A 100 -7.51 -2.34 16.95
N PRO A 101 -6.25 -2.27 17.41
CA PRO A 101 -5.32 -1.23 16.99
C PRO A 101 -5.16 -1.18 15.46
N ASN A 102 -4.98 0.03 14.92
CA ASN A 102 -4.80 0.23 13.50
C ASN A 102 -3.56 -0.51 12.99
N GLN A 103 -3.74 -1.41 12.02
CA GLN A 103 -2.67 -2.26 11.46
C GLN A 103 -2.03 -1.69 10.18
N SER A 104 -2.30 -0.44 9.83
CA SER A 104 -1.84 0.17 8.56
C SER A 104 -0.32 0.25 8.44
N CYS A 105 0.42 0.34 9.55
CA CYS A 105 1.89 0.33 9.56
C CYS A 105 2.50 -0.95 8.97
N PHE A 106 1.75 -2.04 8.94
CA PHE A 106 2.19 -3.31 8.36
C PHE A 106 1.84 -3.50 6.89
N THR A 107 1.04 -2.62 6.30
CA THR A 107 0.52 -2.81 4.94
C THR A 107 1.62 -3.03 3.90
N ILE A 108 2.67 -2.21 3.93
CA ILE A 108 3.82 -2.34 3.01
C ILE A 108 4.67 -3.54 3.40
N GLY A 109 5.06 -3.62 4.68
CA GLY A 109 5.93 -4.69 5.15
C GLY A 109 5.38 -6.08 4.88
N LEU A 110 4.11 -6.33 5.19
CA LEU A 110 3.51 -7.67 5.04
C LEU A 110 2.86 -7.93 3.69
N GLY A 111 2.38 -6.85 3.04
CA GLY A 111 1.74 -6.99 1.74
C GLY A 111 2.73 -7.05 0.58
N MET A 112 3.96 -6.55 0.76
CA MET A 112 4.94 -6.36 -0.31
C MET A 112 6.31 -6.91 0.05
N VAL A 113 6.94 -6.40 1.12
CA VAL A 113 8.34 -6.72 1.47
C VAL A 113 8.50 -8.17 1.95
N ALA A 114 7.67 -8.63 2.87
CA ALA A 114 7.78 -9.99 3.41
C ALA A 114 7.58 -11.08 2.34
N PRO A 115 6.57 -11.01 1.45
CA PRO A 115 6.45 -11.94 0.32
C PRO A 115 7.68 -11.91 -0.60
N THR A 116 8.25 -10.72 -0.87
CA THR A 116 9.44 -10.59 -1.70
C THR A 116 10.67 -11.22 -1.04
N ILE A 117 10.82 -11.10 0.29
CA ILE A 117 11.88 -11.81 1.03
C ILE A 117 11.67 -13.33 0.95
N VAL A 118 10.43 -13.81 1.05
CA VAL A 118 10.12 -15.25 0.91
C VAL A 118 10.55 -15.76 -0.47
N ASP A 119 10.26 -15.01 -1.53
CA ASP A 119 10.53 -15.43 -2.91
C ASP A 119 12.02 -15.30 -3.30
N HIS A 120 12.67 -14.21 -2.88
CA HIS A 120 13.99 -13.81 -3.39
C HIS A 120 15.09 -13.76 -2.33
N GLY A 121 14.77 -13.81 -1.03
CA GLY A 121 15.76 -13.74 0.04
C GLY A 121 16.69 -14.94 0.07
N SER A 122 17.90 -14.76 0.59
CA SER A 122 18.75 -15.86 1.04
C SER A 122 18.08 -16.62 2.19
N ASP A 123 18.51 -17.82 2.49
CA ASP A 123 17.99 -18.55 3.67
C ASP A 123 18.23 -17.75 4.96
N ILE A 124 19.39 -17.08 5.07
CA ILE A 124 19.70 -16.19 6.18
C ILE A 124 18.71 -15.02 6.27
N ALA A 125 18.43 -14.35 5.17
CA ALA A 125 17.46 -13.25 5.14
C ALA A 125 16.05 -13.70 5.51
N ARG A 126 15.60 -14.85 4.99
CA ARG A 126 14.30 -15.43 5.34
C ARG A 126 14.20 -15.72 6.85
N ASP A 127 15.21 -16.37 7.42
CA ASP A 127 15.24 -16.72 8.84
C ASP A 127 15.32 -15.48 9.76
N LEU A 128 16.04 -14.44 9.33
CA LEU A 128 16.15 -13.21 10.09
C LEU A 128 14.88 -12.38 10.11
N TYR A 129 14.16 -12.30 8.99
CA TYR A 129 13.14 -11.28 8.79
C TYR A 129 11.70 -11.82 8.73
N VAL A 130 11.44 -12.93 8.05
CA VAL A 130 10.07 -13.35 7.72
C VAL A 130 9.22 -13.54 8.97
N ARG A 131 9.70 -14.37 9.93
CA ARG A 131 8.99 -14.60 11.19
C ARG A 131 8.76 -13.30 11.97
N LYS A 132 9.79 -12.46 12.09
CA LYS A 132 9.72 -11.21 12.85
C LYS A 132 8.72 -10.24 12.24
N MET A 133 8.67 -10.13 10.91
CA MET A 133 7.70 -9.30 10.20
C MET A 133 6.27 -9.77 10.44
N TYR A 134 6.00 -11.06 10.21
CA TYR A 134 4.64 -11.60 10.39
C TYR A 134 4.19 -11.60 11.85
N ARG A 135 5.12 -11.69 12.79
CA ARG A 135 4.82 -11.55 14.21
C ARG A 135 4.61 -10.09 14.62
N GLY A 136 5.18 -9.13 13.91
CA GLY A 136 5.13 -7.71 14.24
C GLY A 136 6.25 -7.26 15.19
N ASP A 137 7.36 -7.99 15.23
CA ASP A 137 8.57 -7.59 15.98
C ASP A 137 9.35 -6.50 15.23
N ILE A 138 9.19 -6.44 13.91
CA ILE A 138 9.78 -5.44 13.01
C ILE A 138 8.76 -4.97 11.98
N VAL A 139 8.89 -3.71 11.57
CA VAL A 139 8.11 -3.07 10.51
C VAL A 139 9.00 -2.84 9.30
N GLY A 140 8.47 -3.06 8.09
CA GLY A 140 9.21 -2.89 6.85
C GLY A 140 8.64 -1.80 5.96
N CYS A 141 9.51 -1.08 5.24
CA CYS A 141 9.15 -0.12 4.19
C CYS A 141 9.77 -0.46 2.84
N GLN A 142 9.31 0.21 1.79
CA GLN A 142 9.77 0.05 0.40
C GLN A 142 10.54 1.29 -0.05
N LEU A 143 11.78 1.11 -0.51
CA LEU A 143 12.73 2.15 -0.89
C LEU A 143 13.02 2.09 -2.40
N PHE A 144 12.04 2.47 -3.22
CA PHE A 144 12.12 2.31 -4.68
C PHE A 144 12.37 3.65 -5.38
N SER A 145 11.41 4.56 -5.32
CA SER A 145 11.43 5.82 -6.07
C SER A 145 12.59 6.72 -5.67
N GLU A 146 13.10 7.48 -6.64
CA GLU A 146 14.10 8.54 -6.46
C GLU A 146 13.55 9.85 -7.02
N PRO A 147 14.13 11.02 -6.70
CA PRO A 147 13.69 12.29 -7.27
C PRO A 147 13.65 12.30 -8.81
N GLY A 148 14.55 11.56 -9.47
CA GLY A 148 14.62 11.42 -10.92
C GLY A 148 14.04 10.10 -11.49
N ALA A 149 13.51 9.21 -10.65
CA ALA A 149 13.06 7.87 -11.07
C ALA A 149 11.82 7.42 -10.29
N GLY A 150 10.65 7.77 -10.80
CA GLY A 150 9.36 7.33 -10.28
C GLY A 150 8.69 6.36 -11.24
N SER A 151 7.94 6.86 -12.25
CA SER A 151 7.30 6.03 -13.27
C SER A 151 8.32 5.23 -14.10
N ASP A 152 9.48 5.81 -14.41
CA ASP A 152 10.64 5.10 -14.96
C ASP A 152 11.56 4.63 -13.83
N LEU A 153 11.06 3.70 -13.01
CA LEU A 153 11.80 3.17 -11.86
C LEU A 153 13.15 2.59 -12.25
N ALA A 154 13.25 1.95 -13.42
CA ALA A 154 14.51 1.38 -13.90
C ALA A 154 15.61 2.44 -14.15
N ASN A 155 15.26 3.73 -14.16
CA ASN A 155 16.21 4.84 -14.26
C ASN A 155 16.82 5.26 -12.92
N LEU A 156 16.59 4.52 -11.84
CA LEU A 156 17.17 4.78 -10.54
C LEU A 156 18.70 4.78 -10.57
N SER A 157 19.33 5.59 -9.72
CA SER A 157 20.76 5.82 -9.68
C SER A 157 21.42 5.64 -8.30
N THR A 158 20.66 5.36 -7.26
CA THR A 158 21.23 4.90 -5.99
C THR A 158 22.16 3.74 -6.28
N LYS A 159 23.46 3.88 -5.96
CA LYS A 159 24.48 2.89 -6.26
C LYS A 159 24.67 1.91 -5.12
N ALA A 160 25.07 0.68 -5.44
CA ALA A 160 25.59 -0.30 -4.53
C ALA A 160 26.92 -0.84 -5.06
N GLU A 161 28.00 -0.61 -4.36
CA GLU A 161 29.37 -1.03 -4.71
C GLU A 161 29.79 -2.18 -3.80
N ARG A 162 30.34 -3.24 -4.38
CA ARG A 162 30.76 -4.41 -3.62
C ARG A 162 32.08 -4.16 -2.90
N ASP A 163 32.13 -4.49 -1.61
CA ASP A 163 33.33 -4.43 -0.76
C ASP A 163 33.44 -5.76 0.03
N GLY A 164 34.13 -6.73 -0.53
CA GLY A 164 34.24 -8.07 0.03
C GLY A 164 32.91 -8.83 0.06
N ASP A 165 32.44 -9.12 1.26
CA ASP A 165 31.17 -9.77 1.56
C ASP A 165 30.05 -8.78 1.92
N GLU A 166 30.27 -7.48 1.73
CA GLU A 166 29.33 -6.40 1.94
C GLU A 166 29.13 -5.57 0.67
N TRP A 167 28.07 -4.75 0.71
CA TRP A 167 27.73 -3.74 -0.27
C TRP A 167 27.66 -2.37 0.38
N ILE A 168 28.22 -1.37 -0.28
CA ILE A 168 28.19 0.04 0.14
C ILE A 168 27.14 0.76 -0.67
N ILE A 169 26.04 1.17 -0.03
CA ILE A 169 24.90 1.82 -0.68
C ILE A 169 25.01 3.33 -0.48
N THR A 170 24.93 4.09 -1.58
CA THR A 170 24.94 5.55 -1.58
C THR A 170 23.91 6.10 -2.57
N GLY A 171 23.04 7.00 -2.10
CA GLY A 171 22.00 7.61 -2.92
C GLY A 171 20.85 8.19 -2.10
N GLN A 172 19.71 8.42 -2.77
CA GLN A 172 18.53 9.00 -2.15
C GLN A 172 17.28 8.29 -2.65
N LYS A 173 16.38 7.95 -1.73
CA LYS A 173 15.04 7.47 -2.02
C LYS A 173 14.00 8.49 -1.58
N VAL A 174 12.85 8.50 -2.23
CA VAL A 174 11.79 9.47 -1.99
C VAL A 174 10.42 8.81 -2.00
N TRP A 175 9.43 9.46 -1.41
CA TRP A 175 8.05 8.97 -1.27
C TRP A 175 7.94 7.66 -0.46
N THR A 176 8.89 7.43 0.45
CA THR A 176 8.89 6.24 1.29
C THR A 176 7.87 6.38 2.43
N SER A 177 6.77 5.64 2.32
CA SER A 177 5.74 5.59 3.37
C SER A 177 6.31 4.94 4.63
N GLY A 178 6.12 5.60 5.77
CA GLY A 178 6.44 5.03 7.08
C GLY A 178 7.91 4.75 7.35
N ALA A 179 8.86 5.27 6.54
CA ALA A 179 10.30 5.04 6.75
C ALA A 179 10.76 5.39 8.16
N HIS A 180 10.19 6.43 8.76
CA HIS A 180 10.57 6.95 10.08
C HIS A 180 10.23 6.03 11.26
N TYR A 181 9.32 5.08 11.09
CA TYR A 181 9.01 4.06 12.10
C TYR A 181 9.41 2.64 11.67
N SER A 182 9.88 2.46 10.44
CA SER A 182 10.30 1.15 9.94
C SER A 182 11.66 0.72 10.49
N ASP A 183 11.81 -0.56 10.74
CA ASP A 183 13.07 -1.17 11.19
C ASP A 183 13.93 -1.59 10.01
N ILE A 184 13.31 -2.06 8.92
CA ILE A 184 13.98 -2.49 7.70
C ILE A 184 13.35 -1.85 6.47
N GLY A 185 14.16 -1.74 5.38
CA GLY A 185 13.69 -1.28 4.08
C GLY A 185 14.12 -2.24 2.96
N GLU A 186 13.19 -2.56 2.05
CA GLU A 186 13.53 -3.20 0.78
C GLU A 186 14.00 -2.11 -0.19
N ILE A 187 15.27 -2.16 -0.59
CA ILE A 187 15.87 -1.18 -1.50
C ILE A 187 16.29 -1.84 -2.81
N ILE A 188 15.99 -1.17 -3.93
CA ILE A 188 16.59 -1.48 -5.24
C ILE A 188 17.68 -0.46 -5.52
N ALA A 189 18.89 -0.93 -5.80
CA ALA A 189 20.04 -0.11 -6.10
C ALA A 189 20.74 -0.57 -7.40
N ARG A 190 21.50 0.31 -8.01
CA ARG A 190 22.28 0.00 -9.22
C ARG A 190 23.64 -0.56 -8.84
N THR A 191 23.91 -1.77 -9.32
CA THR A 191 25.17 -2.49 -9.11
C THR A 191 26.05 -2.49 -10.36
N ASP A 192 25.45 -2.23 -11.55
CA ASP A 192 26.20 -2.15 -12.80
C ASP A 192 25.61 -1.03 -13.70
N PHE A 193 26.41 -0.01 -13.94
CA PHE A 193 26.04 1.16 -14.75
C PHE A 193 26.30 0.96 -16.26
N ASP A 194 27.05 -0.07 -16.63
CA ASP A 194 27.38 -0.38 -18.03
C ASP A 194 26.37 -1.37 -18.64
N MET A 195 25.47 -1.89 -17.83
CA MET A 195 24.33 -2.68 -18.29
C MET A 195 23.13 -1.83 -18.70
N PRO A 196 22.22 -2.36 -19.54
CA PRO A 196 20.92 -1.77 -19.79
C PRO A 196 20.15 -1.51 -18.47
N LYS A 197 19.39 -0.41 -18.43
CA LYS A 197 18.78 0.11 -17.17
C LYS A 197 18.00 -0.92 -16.34
N HIS A 198 17.38 -1.91 -16.94
CA HIS A 198 16.64 -2.96 -16.24
C HIS A 198 17.52 -4.12 -15.76
N LYS A 199 18.79 -4.21 -16.21
CA LYS A 199 19.66 -5.35 -15.94
C LYS A 199 20.78 -5.07 -14.94
N GLY A 200 21.11 -3.83 -14.68
CA GLY A 200 22.16 -3.45 -13.72
C GLY A 200 21.65 -3.15 -12.33
N LEU A 201 20.54 -3.76 -11.89
CA LEU A 201 19.88 -3.50 -10.62
C LEU A 201 19.96 -4.71 -9.70
N THR A 202 20.09 -4.48 -8.40
CA THR A 202 20.07 -5.51 -7.35
C THR A 202 19.18 -5.06 -6.18
N GLY A 203 18.45 -6.00 -5.58
CA GLY A 203 17.64 -5.76 -4.40
C GLY A 203 18.38 -6.10 -3.12
N PHE A 204 18.11 -5.36 -2.04
CA PHE A 204 18.68 -5.60 -0.71
C PHE A 204 17.67 -5.29 0.39
N ILE A 205 17.88 -5.87 1.56
CA ILE A 205 17.24 -5.44 2.81
C ILE A 205 18.26 -4.61 3.58
N VAL A 206 17.89 -3.38 3.92
CA VAL A 206 18.71 -2.44 4.68
C VAL A 206 18.10 -2.21 6.06
N ASP A 207 18.94 -2.12 7.09
CA ASP A 207 18.56 -1.65 8.42
C ASP A 207 18.32 -0.13 8.35
N MET A 208 17.11 0.31 8.67
CA MET A 208 16.72 1.73 8.62
C MET A 208 17.39 2.58 9.72
N ARG A 209 18.09 1.95 10.65
CA ARG A 209 18.86 2.59 11.72
C ARG A 209 20.38 2.45 11.55
N ALA A 210 20.82 1.87 10.41
CA ALA A 210 22.25 1.73 10.12
C ALA A 210 22.95 3.10 10.05
N PRO A 211 24.22 3.18 10.44
CA PRO A 211 25.01 4.38 10.20
C PRO A 211 24.97 4.80 8.73
N GLY A 212 24.76 6.08 8.47
CA GLY A 212 24.64 6.63 7.12
C GLY A 212 23.21 6.68 6.57
N VAL A 213 22.21 6.13 7.25
CA VAL A 213 20.79 6.31 6.91
C VAL A 213 20.26 7.57 7.58
N GLU A 214 19.75 8.50 6.78
CA GLU A 214 19.08 9.70 7.25
C GLU A 214 17.67 9.79 6.67
N ILE A 215 16.66 9.96 7.54
CA ILE A 215 15.24 9.99 7.16
C ILE A 215 14.70 11.39 7.40
N ARG A 216 14.16 12.01 6.35
CA ARG A 216 13.55 13.34 6.41
C ARG A 216 12.07 13.31 6.00
N PRO A 217 11.17 13.93 6.76
CA PRO A 217 9.77 13.98 6.40
C PRO A 217 9.52 14.84 5.15
N LEU A 218 8.65 14.37 4.27
CA LEU A 218 8.12 15.13 3.13
C LEU A 218 6.77 15.72 3.50
N ARG A 219 6.67 17.05 3.52
CA ARG A 219 5.40 17.74 3.78
C ARG A 219 4.50 17.68 2.55
N GLN A 220 3.32 17.15 2.73
CA GLN A 220 2.29 17.01 1.70
C GLN A 220 1.41 18.26 1.62
N MET A 221 0.66 18.43 0.52
CA MET A 221 -0.34 19.51 0.37
C MET A 221 -1.43 19.44 1.45
N THR A 222 -1.73 18.27 1.98
CA THR A 222 -2.66 18.05 3.09
C THR A 222 -2.17 18.62 4.42
N GLY A 223 -0.87 18.95 4.52
CA GLY A 223 -0.22 19.39 5.74
C GLY A 223 0.53 18.30 6.48
N GLY A 224 0.24 17.03 6.20
CA GLY A 224 0.87 15.86 6.81
C GLY A 224 2.27 15.53 6.26
N ALA A 225 2.88 14.48 6.81
CA ALA A 225 4.19 14.00 6.44
C ALA A 225 4.29 12.47 6.52
N SER A 226 3.34 11.78 5.89
CA SER A 226 3.29 10.31 5.86
C SER A 226 4.39 9.69 5.00
N PHE A 227 4.96 10.48 4.08
CA PHE A 227 6.08 10.06 3.23
C PHE A 227 7.39 10.69 3.68
N ASN A 228 8.49 10.06 3.30
CA ASN A 228 9.82 10.50 3.66
C ASN A 228 10.78 10.47 2.47
N GLU A 229 11.80 11.33 2.52
CA GLU A 229 13.07 11.16 1.82
C GLU A 229 13.98 10.33 2.71
N VAL A 230 14.75 9.45 2.09
CA VAL A 230 15.75 8.62 2.79
C VAL A 230 17.08 8.75 2.07
N PHE A 231 18.07 9.26 2.75
CA PHE A 231 19.44 9.40 2.25
C PHE A 231 20.30 8.27 2.75
N PHE A 232 21.14 7.74 1.88
CA PHE A 232 22.12 6.69 2.16
C PHE A 232 23.50 7.24 1.87
N THR A 233 24.34 7.32 2.90
CA THR A 233 25.74 7.77 2.80
C THR A 233 26.63 6.61 3.23
N GLU A 234 27.15 5.87 2.25
CA GLU A 234 28.05 4.72 2.45
C GLU A 234 27.48 3.67 3.44
N VAL A 235 26.18 3.38 3.31
CA VAL A 235 25.50 2.40 4.18
C VAL A 235 25.95 0.99 3.82
N ARG A 236 26.48 0.26 4.79
CA ARG A 236 26.94 -1.11 4.62
C ARG A 236 25.84 -2.13 4.78
N VAL A 237 25.75 -3.03 3.82
CA VAL A 237 24.76 -4.12 3.78
C VAL A 237 25.49 -5.42 3.43
N ARG A 238 25.33 -6.45 4.23
CA ARG A 238 25.95 -7.76 3.99
C ARG A 238 25.35 -8.42 2.74
N ASP A 239 26.14 -9.22 2.02
CA ASP A 239 25.64 -9.91 0.80
C ASP A 239 24.51 -10.92 1.09
N ASP A 240 24.45 -11.47 2.29
CA ASP A 240 23.37 -12.36 2.72
C ASP A 240 22.00 -11.67 2.92
N HIS A 241 21.97 -10.33 2.95
CA HIS A 241 20.74 -9.51 2.90
C HIS A 241 20.31 -9.11 1.48
N ARG A 242 20.98 -9.63 0.47
CA ARG A 242 20.64 -9.42 -0.93
C ARG A 242 19.39 -10.23 -1.31
N LEU A 243 18.57 -9.64 -2.16
CA LEU A 243 17.38 -10.25 -2.72
C LEU A 243 17.64 -10.68 -4.17
N GLY A 244 17.57 -11.97 -4.44
CA GLY A 244 17.84 -12.56 -5.76
C GLY A 244 19.33 -12.48 -6.16
N ASP A 245 19.60 -12.71 -7.43
CA ASP A 245 20.95 -12.63 -8.00
C ASP A 245 21.40 -11.19 -8.24
N ILE A 246 22.71 -10.98 -8.28
CA ILE A 246 23.30 -9.69 -8.67
C ILE A 246 22.81 -9.32 -10.08
N ASN A 247 22.45 -8.06 -10.28
CA ASN A 247 21.91 -7.53 -11.53
C ASN A 247 20.52 -8.08 -11.95
N ASN A 248 19.84 -8.80 -11.04
CA ASN A 248 18.47 -9.30 -11.22
C ASN A 248 17.41 -8.55 -10.38
N GLY A 249 17.74 -7.40 -9.81
CA GLY A 249 16.87 -6.61 -8.94
C GLY A 249 15.61 -6.10 -9.62
N TRP A 250 15.57 -6.02 -10.95
CA TRP A 250 14.34 -5.69 -11.66
C TRP A 250 13.24 -6.75 -11.46
N ASN A 251 13.58 -8.03 -11.47
CA ASN A 251 12.64 -9.11 -11.20
C ASN A 251 12.16 -9.08 -9.73
N VAL A 252 13.05 -8.76 -8.80
CA VAL A 252 12.71 -8.53 -7.38
C VAL A 252 11.69 -7.39 -7.29
N ALA A 253 11.97 -6.24 -7.90
CA ALA A 253 11.06 -5.10 -7.91
C ALA A 253 9.68 -5.44 -8.53
N LEU A 254 9.65 -6.24 -9.61
CA LEU A 254 8.40 -6.67 -10.22
C LEU A 254 7.57 -7.54 -9.28
N THR A 255 8.19 -8.43 -8.50
CA THR A 255 7.50 -9.24 -7.48
C THR A 255 6.83 -8.33 -6.43
N THR A 256 7.56 -7.37 -5.90
CA THR A 256 7.05 -6.40 -4.92
C THR A 256 5.89 -5.58 -5.50
N LEU A 257 6.02 -5.06 -6.73
CA LEU A 257 4.98 -4.29 -7.42
C LEU A 257 3.74 -5.14 -7.77
N MET A 258 3.90 -6.43 -8.01
CA MET A 258 2.76 -7.35 -8.22
C MET A 258 1.99 -7.55 -6.92
N ASN A 259 2.68 -7.74 -5.81
CA ASN A 259 2.08 -7.84 -4.48
C ASN A 259 1.35 -6.55 -4.08
N GLU A 260 1.92 -5.38 -4.39
CA GLU A 260 1.29 -4.07 -4.20
C GLU A 260 -0.06 -3.96 -4.90
N ARG A 261 -0.11 -4.35 -6.18
CA ARG A 261 -1.36 -4.32 -6.96
C ARG A 261 -2.43 -5.24 -6.38
N ALA A 262 -2.03 -6.41 -5.90
CA ALA A 262 -2.94 -7.35 -5.24
C ALA A 262 -3.51 -6.76 -3.93
N ALA A 263 -2.67 -6.09 -3.12
CA ALA A 263 -3.06 -5.44 -1.87
C ALA A 263 -4.00 -4.24 -2.11
N ILE A 264 -3.69 -3.37 -3.09
CA ILE A 264 -4.53 -2.21 -3.45
C ILE A 264 -5.89 -2.66 -4.02
N GLY A 265 -5.90 -3.69 -4.85
CA GLY A 265 -7.13 -4.24 -5.45
C GLY A 265 -8.10 -4.86 -4.43
N ALA A 266 -7.61 -5.30 -3.27
CA ALA A 266 -8.41 -5.87 -2.19
C ALA A 266 -9.08 -4.80 -1.29
N GLY A 267 -8.65 -3.53 -1.35
CA GLY A 267 -9.14 -2.43 -0.53
C GLY A 267 -10.54 -1.93 -0.94
N GLY A 268 -11.58 -2.53 -0.42
CA GLY A 268 -13.00 -2.20 -0.68
C GLY A 268 -13.59 -1.09 0.22
N GLY A 269 -12.86 -0.01 0.53
CA GLY A 269 -13.24 0.99 1.56
C GLY A 269 -14.22 2.10 1.17
N GLY A 270 -14.91 2.07 0.03
CA GLY A 270 -15.71 3.20 -0.46
C GLY A 270 -17.16 3.35 0.05
N GLY A 271 -17.72 2.37 0.74
CA GLY A 271 -19.16 2.35 1.06
C GLY A 271 -19.62 3.48 2.00
N GLY A 272 -18.87 3.78 3.03
CA GLY A 272 -19.20 4.82 4.00
C GLY A 272 -19.12 6.25 3.42
N MET A 273 -18.23 6.48 2.47
CA MET A 273 -18.05 7.79 1.83
C MET A 273 -19.27 8.20 0.97
N PHE A 274 -19.87 7.23 0.26
CA PHE A 274 -21.09 7.49 -0.53
C PHE A 274 -22.28 7.84 0.36
N THR A 275 -22.45 7.19 1.49
CA THR A 275 -23.48 7.53 2.47
C THR A 275 -23.30 8.98 2.93
N ARG A 276 -22.08 9.40 3.25
CA ARG A 276 -21.78 10.79 3.64
C ARG A 276 -22.19 11.79 2.56
N VAL A 277 -21.87 11.51 1.30
CA VAL A 277 -22.21 12.40 0.19
C VAL A 277 -23.72 12.48 -0.05
N ILE A 278 -24.44 11.37 0.05
CA ILE A 278 -25.90 11.36 -0.08
C ILE A 278 -26.56 12.16 1.07
N GLU A 279 -26.11 11.97 2.29
CA GLU A 279 -26.64 12.70 3.44
C GLU A 279 -26.28 14.20 3.38
N MET A 280 -25.10 14.57 2.86
CA MET A 280 -24.72 15.96 2.56
C MET A 280 -25.71 16.61 1.59
N VAL A 281 -26.01 15.95 0.48
CA VAL A 281 -26.97 16.47 -0.54
C VAL A 281 -28.35 16.68 0.07
N LYS A 282 -28.82 15.73 0.91
CA LYS A 282 -30.09 15.84 1.61
C LYS A 282 -30.09 16.99 2.63
N PHE A 283 -29.02 17.10 3.42
CA PHE A 283 -28.89 18.15 4.45
C PHE A 283 -28.98 19.55 3.85
N TYR A 284 -28.34 19.77 2.69
CA TYR A 284 -28.42 21.07 1.98
C TYR A 284 -29.67 21.23 1.12
N GLY A 285 -30.63 20.30 1.16
CA GLY A 285 -31.89 20.40 0.39
C GLY A 285 -31.72 20.28 -1.11
N LEU A 286 -30.59 19.76 -1.60
CA LEU A 286 -30.24 19.67 -3.03
C LEU A 286 -30.71 18.36 -3.69
N ASN A 287 -31.42 17.51 -2.97
CA ASN A 287 -31.90 16.22 -3.47
C ASN A 287 -32.89 16.29 -4.63
N ASN A 288 -33.48 17.47 -4.91
CA ASN A 288 -34.36 17.72 -6.03
C ASN A 288 -33.71 18.59 -7.12
N ASP A 289 -32.50 19.11 -6.91
CA ASP A 289 -31.75 19.83 -7.93
C ASP A 289 -31.37 18.87 -9.09
N PRO A 290 -31.76 19.15 -10.35
CA PRO A 290 -31.50 18.23 -11.45
C PRO A 290 -30.00 18.08 -11.77
N VAL A 291 -29.20 19.12 -11.60
CA VAL A 291 -27.76 19.08 -11.86
C VAL A 291 -27.05 18.24 -10.79
N VAL A 292 -27.36 18.47 -9.52
CA VAL A 292 -26.80 17.70 -8.41
C VAL A 292 -27.17 16.23 -8.52
N ARG A 293 -28.41 15.92 -8.89
CA ARG A 293 -28.89 14.54 -9.11
C ARG A 293 -28.16 13.85 -10.25
N ASP A 294 -27.94 14.54 -11.36
CA ASP A 294 -27.25 13.99 -12.53
C ASP A 294 -25.78 13.68 -12.21
N GLU A 295 -25.07 14.62 -11.59
CA GLU A 295 -23.67 14.41 -11.19
C GLU A 295 -23.52 13.30 -10.13
N LEU A 296 -24.41 13.25 -9.12
CA LEU A 296 -24.40 12.17 -8.14
C LEU A 296 -24.70 10.81 -8.79
N ALA A 297 -25.62 10.75 -9.73
CA ALA A 297 -25.93 9.53 -10.49
C ALA A 297 -24.72 9.04 -11.28
N LYS A 298 -23.97 9.93 -11.95
CA LYS A 298 -22.74 9.61 -12.66
C LYS A 298 -21.69 8.99 -11.72
N ILE A 299 -21.49 9.56 -10.54
CA ILE A 299 -20.58 9.01 -9.53
C ILE A 299 -20.99 7.60 -9.13
N ILE A 300 -22.28 7.39 -8.83
CA ILE A 300 -22.83 6.08 -8.45
C ILE A 300 -22.60 5.05 -9.57
N ILE A 301 -22.91 5.43 -10.82
CA ILE A 301 -22.72 4.56 -11.99
C ILE A 301 -21.27 4.15 -12.14
N HIS A 302 -20.33 5.11 -12.11
CA HIS A 302 -18.91 4.82 -12.25
C HIS A 302 -18.37 3.89 -11.13
N ASN A 303 -18.86 4.09 -9.91
CA ASN A 303 -18.49 3.20 -8.81
C ASN A 303 -19.07 1.79 -8.96
N ARG A 304 -20.30 1.66 -9.44
CA ARG A 304 -20.91 0.35 -9.75
C ARG A 304 -20.14 -0.38 -10.84
N VAL A 305 -19.78 0.31 -11.92
CA VAL A 305 -18.96 -0.25 -13.00
C VAL A 305 -17.60 -0.71 -12.48
N ALA A 306 -16.93 0.11 -11.66
CA ALA A 306 -15.67 -0.28 -11.01
C ALA A 306 -15.84 -1.53 -10.12
N SER A 307 -16.91 -1.61 -9.35
CA SER A 307 -17.25 -2.78 -8.51
C SER A 307 -17.44 -4.05 -9.34
N PHE A 308 -18.11 -3.99 -10.49
CA PHE A 308 -18.26 -5.15 -11.38
C PHE A 308 -16.93 -5.60 -11.98
N ASN A 309 -16.04 -4.68 -12.34
CA ASN A 309 -14.69 -5.04 -12.80
C ASN A 309 -13.87 -5.73 -11.69
N ASN A 310 -13.94 -5.23 -10.47
CA ASN A 310 -13.30 -5.87 -9.33
C ASN A 310 -13.87 -7.27 -9.07
N GLN A 311 -15.21 -7.43 -9.16
CA GLN A 311 -15.84 -8.75 -9.01
C GLN A 311 -15.33 -9.74 -10.07
N ARG A 312 -15.20 -9.32 -11.34
CA ARG A 312 -14.62 -10.18 -12.40
C ARG A 312 -13.20 -10.62 -12.09
N ALA A 313 -12.36 -9.71 -11.56
CA ALA A 313 -11.00 -10.06 -11.16
C ALA A 313 -10.98 -11.04 -9.99
N MET A 314 -11.85 -10.84 -9.00
CA MET A 314 -11.98 -11.77 -7.86
C MET A 314 -12.51 -13.15 -8.29
N ASP A 315 -13.40 -13.22 -9.26
CA ASP A 315 -13.91 -14.49 -9.78
C ASP A 315 -12.83 -15.27 -10.53
N LYS A 316 -11.94 -14.61 -11.28
CA LYS A 316 -10.72 -15.23 -11.83
C LYS A 316 -9.83 -15.84 -10.74
N ILE A 317 -9.56 -15.09 -9.66
CA ILE A 317 -8.74 -15.59 -8.54
C ILE A 317 -9.41 -16.81 -7.89
N LYS A 318 -10.73 -16.79 -7.70
CA LYS A 318 -11.49 -17.93 -7.15
C LYS A 318 -11.43 -19.17 -8.04
N SER A 319 -11.33 -18.98 -9.35
CA SER A 319 -11.16 -20.09 -10.31
C SER A 319 -9.71 -20.58 -10.44
N GLY A 320 -8.78 -20.10 -9.59
CA GLY A 320 -7.38 -20.49 -9.60
C GLY A 320 -6.52 -19.79 -10.65
N GLN A 321 -7.05 -18.77 -11.32
CA GLN A 321 -6.29 -17.96 -12.28
C GLN A 321 -5.59 -16.78 -11.57
N MET A 322 -4.40 -16.44 -12.02
CA MET A 322 -3.71 -15.23 -11.53
C MET A 322 -4.39 -13.99 -12.11
N PRO A 323 -4.55 -12.91 -11.30
CA PRO A 323 -5.02 -11.63 -11.81
C PRO A 323 -4.01 -11.09 -12.84
N GLY A 324 -4.54 -10.64 -13.98
CA GLY A 324 -3.75 -10.15 -15.09
C GLY A 324 -3.61 -8.61 -15.09
N PRO A 325 -3.11 -8.06 -16.21
CA PRO A 325 -2.91 -6.61 -16.37
C PRO A 325 -4.21 -5.80 -16.29
N GLU A 326 -5.37 -6.45 -16.42
CA GLU A 326 -6.69 -5.83 -16.21
C GLU A 326 -6.89 -5.24 -14.81
N MET A 327 -6.10 -5.64 -13.80
CA MET A 327 -6.11 -5.00 -12.48
C MET A 327 -5.73 -3.52 -12.54
N SER A 328 -5.00 -3.08 -13.57
CA SER A 328 -4.71 -1.67 -13.81
C SER A 328 -5.98 -0.84 -14.06
N ILE A 329 -7.06 -1.45 -14.55
CA ILE A 329 -8.38 -0.80 -14.73
C ILE A 329 -8.98 -0.43 -13.39
N ALA A 330 -8.83 -1.28 -12.37
CA ALA A 330 -9.34 -1.02 -11.02
C ALA A 330 -8.70 0.23 -10.41
N LYS A 331 -7.38 0.38 -10.55
CA LYS A 331 -6.63 1.56 -10.09
C LYS A 331 -7.10 2.81 -10.84
N LEU A 332 -7.16 2.79 -12.16
CA LEU A 332 -7.63 3.92 -12.99
C LEU A 332 -9.06 4.34 -12.63
N ALA A 333 -9.98 3.39 -12.49
CA ALA A 333 -11.36 3.67 -12.11
C ALA A 333 -11.45 4.26 -10.70
N GLY A 334 -10.69 3.70 -9.74
CA GLY A 334 -10.65 4.16 -8.35
C GLY A 334 -10.19 5.62 -8.25
N THR A 335 -9.06 5.94 -8.84
CA THR A 335 -8.49 7.32 -8.80
C THR A 335 -9.39 8.32 -9.54
N ALA A 336 -9.94 7.96 -10.70
CA ALA A 336 -10.88 8.81 -11.43
C ALA A 336 -12.17 9.07 -10.63
N ASN A 337 -12.68 8.05 -9.93
CA ASN A 337 -13.88 8.21 -9.09
C ASN A 337 -13.61 9.09 -7.87
N MET A 338 -12.43 9.00 -7.26
CA MET A 338 -12.05 9.90 -6.17
C MET A 338 -11.96 11.35 -6.61
N MET A 339 -11.41 11.61 -7.80
CA MET A 339 -11.38 12.98 -8.36
C MET A 339 -12.80 13.51 -8.62
N ARG A 340 -13.66 12.72 -9.26
CA ARG A 340 -15.08 13.10 -9.50
C ARG A 340 -15.81 13.37 -8.19
N LEU A 341 -15.53 12.60 -7.16
CA LEU A 341 -16.09 12.82 -5.83
C LEU A 341 -15.65 14.17 -5.27
N GLY A 342 -14.36 14.50 -5.38
CA GLY A 342 -13.81 15.79 -4.97
C GLY A 342 -14.46 16.97 -5.72
N ASP A 343 -14.60 16.85 -7.02
CA ASP A 343 -15.26 17.86 -7.86
C ASP A 343 -16.73 18.04 -7.45
N PHE A 344 -17.46 16.95 -7.22
CA PHE A 344 -18.84 16.98 -6.76
C PHE A 344 -19.00 17.63 -5.39
N VAL A 345 -18.15 17.27 -4.43
CA VAL A 345 -18.16 17.87 -3.09
C VAL A 345 -17.86 19.37 -3.18
N SER A 346 -16.91 19.76 -4.04
CA SER A 346 -16.59 21.18 -4.28
C SER A 346 -17.78 21.94 -4.87
N MET A 347 -18.53 21.34 -5.77
CA MET A 347 -19.76 21.90 -6.34
C MET A 347 -20.86 22.12 -5.28
N VAL A 348 -21.05 21.15 -4.38
CA VAL A 348 -22.08 21.20 -3.34
C VAL A 348 -21.73 22.16 -2.21
N LEU A 349 -20.49 22.13 -1.73
CA LEU A 349 -20.05 22.93 -0.56
C LEU A 349 -19.64 24.35 -0.93
N GLY A 350 -19.12 24.58 -2.15
CA GLY A 350 -18.66 25.88 -2.59
C GLY A 350 -17.69 26.54 -1.59
N PRO A 351 -17.96 27.81 -1.16
CA PRO A 351 -17.08 28.51 -0.22
C PRO A 351 -16.88 27.81 1.13
N LYS A 352 -17.83 27.01 1.57
CA LYS A 352 -17.77 26.25 2.84
C LYS A 352 -16.64 25.20 2.85
N LEU A 353 -16.18 24.79 1.67
CA LEU A 353 -15.04 23.88 1.55
C LEU A 353 -13.70 24.58 1.83
N ILE A 354 -13.61 25.90 1.54
CA ILE A 354 -12.35 26.65 1.59
C ILE A 354 -12.10 27.26 2.95
N ALA A 355 -13.18 27.74 3.61
CA ALA A 355 -13.08 28.41 4.90
C ALA A 355 -13.54 27.49 6.02
N ASP A 356 -12.68 27.28 7.02
CA ASP A 356 -13.07 26.59 8.24
C ASP A 356 -13.94 27.53 9.11
N SER A 357 -15.24 27.35 9.00
CA SER A 357 -16.24 28.08 9.82
C SER A 357 -16.61 27.33 11.10
N GLY A 358 -16.05 26.15 11.33
CA GLY A 358 -16.49 25.23 12.40
C GLY A 358 -17.81 24.51 12.10
N GLU A 359 -18.42 24.73 10.91
CA GLU A 359 -19.62 23.99 10.51
C GLU A 359 -19.25 22.53 10.22
N TRP A 360 -19.90 21.61 10.89
CA TRP A 360 -19.64 20.18 10.76
C TRP A 360 -19.74 19.71 9.30
N GLY A 361 -18.76 18.91 8.85
CA GLY A 361 -18.77 18.23 7.57
C GLY A 361 -18.44 19.10 6.35
N THR A 362 -17.96 20.34 6.55
CA THR A 362 -17.61 21.26 5.46
C THR A 362 -16.11 21.25 5.14
N TYR A 363 -15.29 21.90 5.93
CA TYR A 363 -13.85 22.00 5.71
C TYR A 363 -13.13 20.63 5.76
N ALA A 364 -13.72 19.65 6.43
CA ALA A 364 -13.18 18.29 6.57
C ALA A 364 -12.84 17.58 5.24
N TRP A 365 -13.52 17.95 4.15
CA TRP A 365 -13.28 17.39 2.82
C TRP A 365 -11.99 17.88 2.15
N ASN A 366 -11.39 18.95 2.65
CA ASN A 366 -10.16 19.51 2.08
C ASN A 366 -9.01 18.51 2.04
N GLN A 367 -8.81 17.75 3.11
CA GLN A 367 -7.74 16.74 3.15
C GLN A 367 -7.94 15.66 2.09
N LEU A 368 -9.17 15.20 1.88
CA LEU A 368 -9.48 14.26 0.80
C LEU A 368 -9.13 14.87 -0.56
N ILE A 369 -9.61 16.07 -0.86
CA ILE A 369 -9.44 16.73 -2.15
C ILE A 369 -7.96 16.99 -2.43
N LEU A 370 -7.22 17.50 -1.46
CA LEU A 370 -5.77 17.75 -1.59
C LEU A 370 -4.96 16.44 -1.66
N GLY A 371 -5.47 15.33 -1.13
CA GLY A 371 -4.84 14.03 -1.19
C GLY A 371 -5.08 13.26 -2.50
N THR A 372 -6.21 13.50 -3.19
CA THR A 372 -6.60 12.71 -4.37
C THR A 372 -5.61 12.76 -5.55
N PRO A 373 -4.92 13.89 -5.86
CA PRO A 373 -3.89 13.91 -6.90
C PRO A 373 -2.74 12.92 -6.65
N GLY A 374 -2.36 12.71 -5.38
CA GLY A 374 -1.35 11.72 -5.01
C GLY A 374 -1.76 10.30 -5.40
N GLY A 375 -3.04 9.94 -5.27
CA GLY A 375 -3.58 8.65 -5.70
C GLY A 375 -3.40 8.38 -7.20
N ARG A 376 -3.40 9.41 -8.04
CA ARG A 376 -3.19 9.27 -9.49
C ARG A 376 -1.74 8.99 -9.87
N ILE A 377 -0.81 9.24 -8.96
CA ILE A 377 0.64 9.09 -9.16
C ILE A 377 1.14 7.81 -8.49
N ALA A 378 0.76 7.57 -7.25
CA ALA A 378 1.19 6.43 -6.44
C ALA A 378 0.74 5.09 -7.02
N GLY A 379 1.50 4.03 -6.80
CA GLY A 379 1.17 2.67 -7.27
C GLY A 379 1.16 2.53 -8.80
N GLY A 380 1.96 3.34 -9.49
CA GLY A 380 1.98 3.54 -10.93
C GLY A 380 1.02 4.64 -11.37
N SER A 381 1.54 5.64 -12.09
CA SER A 381 0.73 6.78 -12.54
C SER A 381 -0.41 6.33 -13.46
N ASP A 382 -1.45 7.18 -13.58
CA ASP A 382 -2.57 6.92 -14.49
C ASP A 382 -2.09 6.68 -15.94
N GLU A 383 -1.02 7.35 -16.37
CA GLU A 383 -0.40 7.19 -17.67
C GLU A 383 0.22 5.79 -17.83
N ILE A 384 0.97 5.34 -16.82
CA ILE A 384 1.54 3.98 -16.81
C ILE A 384 0.43 2.93 -16.81
N MET A 385 -0.63 3.13 -16.04
CA MET A 385 -1.77 2.20 -16.03
C MET A 385 -2.48 2.15 -17.38
N ARG A 386 -2.63 3.30 -18.06
CA ARG A 386 -3.18 3.35 -19.45
C ARG A 386 -2.30 2.60 -20.43
N ASN A 387 -0.98 2.77 -20.36
CA ASN A 387 -0.04 2.04 -21.21
C ASN A 387 -0.15 0.53 -20.98
N ILE A 388 -0.22 0.09 -19.73
CA ILE A 388 -0.40 -1.35 -19.41
C ILE A 388 -1.71 -1.88 -19.99
N VAL A 389 -2.81 -1.13 -19.85
CA VAL A 389 -4.10 -1.53 -20.43
C VAL A 389 -4.05 -1.56 -21.95
N ALA A 390 -3.51 -0.53 -22.58
CA ALA A 390 -3.38 -0.44 -24.03
C ALA A 390 -2.54 -1.60 -24.59
N GLU A 391 -1.37 -1.82 -24.06
CA GLU A 391 -0.42 -2.80 -24.62
C GLU A 391 -0.81 -4.25 -24.26
N ARG A 392 -1.19 -4.50 -23.00
CA ARG A 392 -1.33 -5.87 -22.47
C ARG A 392 -2.77 -6.39 -22.44
N VAL A 393 -3.77 -5.49 -22.40
CA VAL A 393 -5.19 -5.87 -22.40
C VAL A 393 -5.79 -5.72 -23.80
N LEU A 394 -5.51 -4.58 -24.48
CA LEU A 394 -6.06 -4.30 -25.80
C LEU A 394 -5.15 -4.76 -26.95
N GLY A 395 -3.91 -5.18 -26.68
CA GLY A 395 -2.98 -5.65 -27.71
C GLY A 395 -2.47 -4.53 -28.64
N MET A 396 -2.51 -3.27 -28.19
CA MET A 396 -1.98 -2.15 -28.96
C MET A 396 -0.44 -2.21 -29.02
N PRO A 397 0.18 -1.64 -30.07
CA PRO A 397 1.64 -1.58 -30.15
C PRO A 397 2.21 -0.76 -29.01
N LYS A 398 3.42 -1.12 -28.60
CA LYS A 398 4.17 -0.35 -27.59
C LYS A 398 4.50 1.04 -28.13
N ASP A 399 4.54 2.00 -27.21
CA ASP A 399 5.04 3.33 -27.49
C ASP A 399 6.49 3.24 -28.00
N PRO A 400 6.85 3.85 -29.15
CA PRO A 400 8.21 3.85 -29.70
C PRO A 400 9.09 4.82 -28.91
N GLY A 401 9.35 4.56 -27.68
CA GLY A 401 10.01 5.61 -26.90
C GLY A 401 11.16 5.08 -26.19
N ILE A 402 11.59 4.42 -25.42
CA ILE A 402 12.75 4.41 -24.54
C ILE A 402 13.74 3.34 -24.97
N ASP A 403 14.97 3.75 -25.24
CA ASP A 403 16.07 2.82 -25.46
C ASP A 403 16.28 1.95 -24.20
N SER A 404 15.86 0.70 -24.31
CA SER A 404 16.01 -0.31 -23.24
C SER A 404 17.22 -1.21 -23.44
N LYS A 405 18.05 -0.95 -24.48
CA LYS A 405 19.17 -1.80 -24.87
C LYS A 405 20.52 -1.16 -24.59
N SER A 406 20.63 0.16 -24.67
CA SER A 406 21.87 0.89 -24.36
C SER A 406 22.24 0.81 -22.89
N ALA A 407 23.52 0.93 -22.61
CA ALA A 407 24.04 1.00 -21.25
C ALA A 407 23.43 2.20 -20.50
N PHE A 408 23.19 2.06 -19.21
CA PHE A 408 22.59 3.12 -18.40
C PHE A 408 23.41 4.42 -18.44
N ASN A 409 24.74 4.31 -18.44
CA ASN A 409 25.65 5.45 -18.55
C ASN A 409 25.48 6.24 -19.86
N ASP A 410 25.05 5.58 -20.93
CA ASP A 410 24.86 6.22 -22.26
C ASP A 410 23.51 6.94 -22.34
N LEU A 411 22.54 6.56 -21.52
CA LEU A 411 21.22 7.21 -21.49
C LEU A 411 21.22 8.56 -20.77
N LYS A 412 22.26 8.87 -20.00
CA LYS A 412 22.39 10.13 -19.22
C LYS A 412 23.13 11.25 -19.94
N LYS A 413 23.49 11.06 -21.19
CA LYS A 413 24.21 12.05 -22.01
C LYS A 413 23.21 12.90 -22.87
#